data_d38b48e1b618d9c7e13b1d42dde90ca2
#
_entry.id   d38b48e1b618d9c7e13b1d42dde90ca2
#
_cell.length_a   1.000
_cell.length_b   1.000
_cell.length_c   1.000
_cell.angle_alpha   90.00
_cell.angle_beta   90.00
_cell.angle_gamma   90.00
#
_symmetry.space_group_name_H-M   'P 1'
#
loop_
_entity.id
_entity.type
_entity.pdbx_description
1 polymer ?
#
loop_
_entity_poly.entity_id
_entity_poly.type
_entity_poly.pdbx_seq_one_letter_code
_entity_poly.pdbx_strand_id
1 'polypeptide(L)'
;MATKPITPAAKPLATPDVPVSKWIPPVLLGWLIPGGGHFLLGKHARGGLLALAVVVMFLCGIMMRGATFQKPFFDMIEGQQRLDLLTKVINTGGFVGNVASGLPYLMTAWFSYDQPDVAGHVHDYGTKFLVAAGLLNILALVDVFEIATRKKD
;
A
#
# COMPACT_ATOMS: atom_id res chain seq x y z
N MET A 1 -20.37 -55.98 -5.85
CA MET A 1 -20.11 -54.52 -5.75
C MET A 1 -18.97 -54.29 -4.75
N ALA A 2 -17.79 -53.98 -5.20
CA ALA A 2 -16.64 -53.74 -4.35
C ALA A 2 -16.61 -52.27 -3.94
N THR A 3 -16.77 -51.97 -2.68
CA THR A 3 -16.67 -50.63 -2.11
C THR A 3 -15.22 -50.18 -2.11
N LYS A 4 -14.93 -49.13 -2.87
CA LYS A 4 -13.62 -48.49 -2.95
C LYS A 4 -13.25 -47.93 -1.56
N PRO A 5 -12.04 -48.19 -1.04
CA PRO A 5 -11.62 -47.64 0.26
C PRO A 5 -11.58 -46.14 0.20
N ILE A 6 -12.22 -45.44 1.15
CA ILE A 6 -12.15 -43.99 1.33
C ILE A 6 -10.75 -43.67 1.84
N THR A 7 -9.92 -43.07 0.99
CA THR A 7 -8.62 -42.55 1.39
C THR A 7 -8.85 -41.45 2.46
N PRO A 8 -8.21 -41.52 3.63
CA PRO A 8 -8.35 -40.48 4.65
C PRO A 8 -7.92 -39.13 4.07
N ALA A 9 -8.74 -38.10 4.29
CA ALA A 9 -8.43 -36.74 3.87
C ALA A 9 -7.05 -36.34 4.38
N ALA A 10 -6.18 -35.90 3.48
CA ALA A 10 -4.84 -35.43 3.81
C ALA A 10 -4.96 -34.37 4.90
N LYS A 11 -4.26 -34.59 6.02
CA LYS A 11 -4.16 -33.63 7.12
C LYS A 11 -3.70 -32.28 6.55
N PRO A 12 -4.35 -31.14 6.85
CA PRO A 12 -3.89 -29.85 6.37
C PRO A 12 -2.41 -29.69 6.73
N LEU A 13 -1.56 -29.43 5.74
CA LEU A 13 -0.16 -29.08 6.00
C LEU A 13 -0.17 -27.89 6.95
N ALA A 14 0.32 -28.10 8.17
CA ALA A 14 0.55 -27.01 9.10
C ALA A 14 1.50 -26.05 8.42
N THR A 15 1.05 -24.81 8.14
CA THR A 15 1.92 -23.75 7.66
C THR A 15 3.03 -23.58 8.70
N PRO A 16 4.30 -23.65 8.32
CA PRO A 16 5.38 -23.48 9.29
C PRO A 16 5.24 -22.10 9.94
N ASP A 17 5.20 -22.06 11.28
CA ASP A 17 5.22 -20.82 12.05
C ASP A 17 6.54 -20.09 11.77
N VAL A 18 6.52 -19.16 10.81
CA VAL A 18 7.69 -18.35 10.48
C VAL A 18 7.82 -17.28 11.57
N PRO A 19 8.95 -17.22 12.29
CA PRO A 19 9.12 -16.26 13.37
C PRO A 19 8.97 -14.82 12.85
N VAL A 20 8.30 -14.01 13.66
CA VAL A 20 7.95 -12.60 13.35
C VAL A 20 9.17 -11.79 12.90
N SER A 21 10.35 -12.07 13.47
CA SER A 21 11.61 -11.44 13.13
C SER A 21 12.06 -11.61 11.67
N LYS A 22 11.53 -12.59 10.94
CA LYS A 22 11.92 -12.84 9.55
C LYS A 22 11.10 -12.05 8.53
N TRP A 23 9.84 -11.75 8.82
CA TRP A 23 8.98 -11.06 7.84
C TRP A 23 8.80 -9.57 8.13
N ILE A 24 8.96 -9.11 9.40
CA ILE A 24 8.84 -7.68 9.74
C ILE A 24 9.86 -6.80 9.01
N PRO A 25 11.18 -7.10 9.01
CA PRO A 25 12.15 -6.21 8.37
C PRO A 25 11.90 -6.00 6.87
N PRO A 26 11.63 -7.04 6.04
CA PRO A 26 11.33 -6.82 4.63
C PRO A 26 10.01 -6.09 4.41
N VAL A 27 8.99 -6.29 5.23
CA VAL A 27 7.71 -5.57 5.13
C VAL A 27 7.89 -4.10 5.49
N LEU A 28 8.58 -3.78 6.59
CA LEU A 28 8.86 -2.39 6.98
C LEU A 28 9.70 -1.65 5.95
N LEU A 29 10.75 -2.31 5.42
CA LEU A 29 11.55 -1.69 4.37
C LEU A 29 10.76 -1.52 3.08
N GLY A 30 9.90 -2.46 2.72
CA GLY A 30 9.00 -2.37 1.57
C GLY A 30 7.98 -1.25 1.71
N TRP A 31 7.51 -0.97 2.93
CA TRP A 31 6.65 0.18 3.21
C TRP A 31 7.41 1.49 3.06
N LEU A 32 8.58 1.60 3.67
CA LEU A 32 9.36 2.83 3.65
C LEU A 32 9.87 3.16 2.24
N ILE A 33 10.45 2.16 1.58
CA ILE A 33 10.99 2.27 0.22
C ILE A 33 10.20 1.30 -0.66
N PRO A 34 9.35 1.80 -1.58
CA PRO A 34 8.62 0.93 -2.50
C PRO A 34 9.55 -0.09 -3.17
N GLY A 35 9.17 -1.37 -3.13
CA GLY A 35 10.01 -2.45 -3.65
C GLY A 35 11.17 -2.90 -2.75
N GLY A 36 11.52 -2.14 -1.69
CA GLY A 36 12.65 -2.42 -0.79
C GLY A 36 12.59 -3.80 -0.14
N GLY A 37 11.42 -4.25 0.24
CA GLY A 37 11.22 -5.58 0.81
C GLY A 37 11.60 -6.71 -0.14
N HIS A 38 11.33 -6.56 -1.44
CA HIS A 38 11.71 -7.54 -2.46
C HIS A 38 13.25 -7.60 -2.64
N PHE A 39 13.93 -6.45 -2.53
CA PHE A 39 15.40 -6.42 -2.61
C PHE A 39 16.02 -7.20 -1.44
N LEU A 40 15.49 -7.07 -0.22
CA LEU A 40 15.95 -7.87 0.93
C LEU A 40 15.71 -9.37 0.74
N LEU A 41 14.66 -9.75 0.03
CA LEU A 41 14.33 -11.15 -0.25
C LEU A 41 15.02 -11.68 -1.52
N GLY A 42 15.94 -10.91 -2.13
CA GLY A 42 16.68 -11.30 -3.33
C GLY A 42 15.87 -11.29 -4.62
N LYS A 43 14.64 -10.77 -4.60
CA LYS A 43 13.76 -10.69 -5.78
C LYS A 43 13.91 -9.33 -6.50
N HIS A 44 15.15 -9.02 -6.94
CA HIS A 44 15.54 -7.70 -7.44
C HIS A 44 14.72 -7.23 -8.64
N ALA A 45 14.43 -8.08 -9.62
CA ALA A 45 13.65 -7.71 -10.80
C ALA A 45 12.21 -7.30 -10.42
N ARG A 46 11.57 -8.07 -9.54
CA ARG A 46 10.22 -7.80 -9.06
C ARG A 46 10.19 -6.53 -8.22
N GLY A 47 11.16 -6.37 -7.30
CA GLY A 47 11.31 -5.16 -6.48
C GLY A 47 11.54 -3.91 -7.31
N GLY A 48 12.41 -3.97 -8.33
CA GLY A 48 12.70 -2.84 -9.23
C GLY A 48 11.49 -2.43 -10.07
N LEU A 49 10.74 -3.38 -10.60
CA LEU A 49 9.54 -3.10 -11.38
C LEU A 49 8.45 -2.42 -10.52
N LEU A 50 8.21 -2.96 -9.32
CA LEU A 50 7.22 -2.40 -8.39
C LEU A 50 7.64 -1.01 -7.89
N ALA A 51 8.91 -0.84 -7.54
CA ALA A 51 9.47 0.46 -7.15
C ALA A 51 9.27 1.50 -8.26
N LEU A 52 9.64 1.15 -9.50
CA LEU A 52 9.48 2.03 -10.66
C LEU A 52 8.01 2.41 -10.86
N ALA A 53 7.10 1.44 -10.81
CA ALA A 53 5.67 1.69 -11.00
C ALA A 53 5.12 2.64 -9.94
N VAL A 54 5.40 2.39 -8.65
CA VAL A 54 4.95 3.26 -7.55
C VAL A 54 5.53 4.67 -7.70
N VAL A 55 6.84 4.80 -7.95
CA VAL A 55 7.50 6.10 -8.08
C VAL A 55 6.97 6.87 -9.29
N VAL A 56 6.82 6.24 -10.44
CA VAL A 56 6.27 6.89 -11.65
C VAL A 56 4.84 7.37 -11.40
N MET A 57 3.98 6.53 -10.82
CA MET A 57 2.61 6.94 -10.49
C MET A 57 2.58 8.10 -9.50
N PHE A 58 3.43 8.05 -8.47
CA PHE A 58 3.51 9.12 -7.48
C PHE A 58 3.98 10.43 -8.12
N LEU A 59 5.04 10.40 -8.93
CA LEU A 59 5.54 11.58 -9.65
C LEU A 59 4.49 12.15 -10.61
N CYS A 60 3.79 11.30 -11.37
CA CYS A 60 2.68 11.75 -12.21
C CYS A 60 1.60 12.46 -11.38
N GLY A 61 1.26 11.93 -10.20
CA GLY A 61 0.31 12.55 -9.28
C GLY A 61 0.76 13.96 -8.83
N ILE A 62 2.03 14.11 -8.44
CA ILE A 62 2.61 15.40 -8.05
C ILE A 62 2.65 16.37 -9.24
N MET A 63 3.08 15.92 -10.42
CA MET A 63 3.13 16.76 -11.62
C MET A 63 1.74 17.27 -12.04
N MET A 64 0.71 16.49 -11.80
CA MET A 64 -0.68 16.88 -12.02
C MET A 64 -1.25 17.72 -10.86
N ARG A 65 -0.42 18.13 -9.90
CA ARG A 65 -0.81 18.90 -8.71
C ARG A 65 -1.89 18.21 -7.88
N GLY A 66 -1.85 16.86 -7.78
CA GLY A 66 -2.79 16.11 -6.97
C GLY A 66 -2.71 16.49 -5.50
N ALA A 67 -3.87 16.54 -4.82
CA ALA A 67 -3.91 16.78 -3.39
C ALA A 67 -3.42 15.54 -2.61
N THR A 68 -2.63 15.78 -1.58
CA THR A 68 -2.27 14.77 -0.59
C THR A 68 -3.20 14.90 0.61
N PHE A 69 -3.74 13.79 1.11
CA PHE A 69 -4.52 13.76 2.34
C PHE A 69 -3.57 13.83 3.55
N GLN A 70 -3.19 15.05 3.94
CA GLN A 70 -2.20 15.26 5.01
C GLN A 70 -2.82 15.35 6.41
N LYS A 71 -4.13 15.61 6.52
CA LYS A 71 -4.78 15.77 7.82
C LYS A 71 -5.10 14.41 8.41
N PRO A 72 -4.63 14.13 9.64
CA PRO A 72 -5.00 12.90 10.31
C PRO A 72 -6.51 12.83 10.51
N PHE A 73 -7.02 11.62 10.39
CA PHE A 73 -8.45 11.28 10.58
C PHE A 73 -9.09 11.89 11.84
N PHE A 74 -8.30 12.13 12.88
CA PHE A 74 -8.76 12.69 14.16
C PHE A 74 -9.21 14.13 14.06
N ASP A 75 -8.58 14.99 13.25
CA ASP A 75 -9.00 16.38 13.06
C ASP A 75 -10.35 16.48 12.33
N MET A 76 -10.71 15.45 11.56
CA MET A 76 -12.02 15.36 10.90
C MET A 76 -13.16 15.04 11.87
N ILE A 77 -12.85 14.48 13.05
CA ILE A 77 -13.87 14.12 14.06
C ILE A 77 -14.24 15.34 14.92
N GLU A 78 -13.28 16.23 15.21
CA GLU A 78 -13.49 17.34 16.16
C GLU A 78 -14.08 18.62 15.55
N GLY A 79 -14.03 18.84 14.27
CA GLY A 79 -14.26 20.18 13.71
C GLY A 79 -15.43 20.35 12.75
N GLN A 80 -16.10 19.34 12.25
CA GLN A 80 -17.11 19.57 11.22
C GLN A 80 -18.30 18.61 11.23
N GLN A 81 -19.48 19.27 11.34
CA GLN A 81 -20.76 18.85 10.76
C GLN A 81 -20.74 17.54 9.99
N ARG A 82 -21.72 16.69 10.30
CA ARG A 82 -22.17 15.49 9.58
C ARG A 82 -21.65 15.37 8.14
N LEU A 83 -20.36 15.06 8.00
CA LEU A 83 -19.84 14.59 6.73
C LEU A 83 -20.58 13.29 6.40
N ASP A 84 -21.12 13.23 5.20
CA ASP A 84 -21.74 12.02 4.68
C ASP A 84 -20.77 10.83 4.82
N LEU A 85 -21.32 9.66 5.13
CA LEU A 85 -20.54 8.44 5.33
C LEU A 85 -19.58 8.19 4.16
N LEU A 86 -20.05 8.49 2.94
CA LEU A 86 -19.24 8.34 1.71
C LEU A 86 -18.01 9.24 1.73
N THR A 87 -18.15 10.51 2.11
CA THR A 87 -17.02 11.45 2.19
C THR A 87 -16.00 11.00 3.24
N LYS A 88 -16.44 10.48 4.38
CA LYS A 88 -15.56 9.92 5.41
C LYS A 88 -14.76 8.72 4.88
N VAL A 89 -15.42 7.81 4.17
CA VAL A 89 -14.75 6.63 3.58
C VAL A 89 -13.73 7.04 2.54
N ILE A 90 -14.05 7.99 1.66
CA ILE A 90 -13.14 8.48 0.62
C ILE A 90 -11.91 9.14 1.24
N ASN A 91 -12.11 10.04 2.21
CA ASN A 91 -11.01 10.76 2.86
C ASN A 91 -10.10 9.81 3.66
N THR A 92 -10.69 8.86 4.40
CA THR A 92 -9.92 7.85 5.14
C THR A 92 -9.16 6.94 4.20
N GLY A 93 -9.80 6.45 3.15
CA GLY A 93 -9.17 5.62 2.13
C GLY A 93 -8.04 6.34 1.39
N GLY A 94 -8.27 7.61 1.06
CA GLY A 94 -7.24 8.48 0.45
C GLY A 94 -6.04 8.68 1.36
N PHE A 95 -6.25 8.96 2.65
CA PHE A 95 -5.18 9.08 3.64
C PHE A 95 -4.38 7.78 3.79
N VAL A 96 -5.07 6.65 3.96
CA VAL A 96 -4.43 5.33 4.05
C VAL A 96 -3.62 5.03 2.79
N GLY A 97 -4.18 5.30 1.59
CA GLY A 97 -3.46 5.16 0.33
C GLY A 97 -2.20 6.01 0.27
N ASN A 98 -2.28 7.28 0.67
CA ASN A 98 -1.12 8.17 0.67
C ASN A 98 -0.03 7.70 1.65
N VAL A 99 -0.39 7.37 2.91
CA VAL A 99 0.55 6.86 3.91
C VAL A 99 1.18 5.55 3.47
N ALA A 100 0.43 4.71 2.77
CA ALA A 100 0.92 3.44 2.26
C ALA A 100 2.00 3.59 1.18
N SER A 101 2.10 4.73 0.49
CA SER A 101 3.19 4.98 -0.46
C SER A 101 4.56 5.17 0.22
N GLY A 102 4.62 5.30 1.56
CA GLY A 102 5.84 5.32 2.35
C GLY A 102 6.66 6.59 2.20
N LEU A 103 7.96 6.45 1.90
CA LEU A 103 8.89 7.57 1.78
C LEU A 103 8.41 8.67 0.82
N PRO A 104 7.86 8.39 -0.35
CA PRO A 104 7.31 9.42 -1.23
C PRO A 104 6.30 10.33 -0.52
N TYR A 105 5.37 9.77 0.24
CA TYR A 105 4.41 10.56 1.01
C TYR A 105 5.06 11.33 2.16
N LEU A 106 6.00 10.70 2.89
CA LEU A 106 6.72 11.37 3.98
C LEU A 106 7.50 12.59 3.46
N MET A 107 8.03 12.52 2.25
CA MET A 107 8.70 13.67 1.60
C MET A 107 7.70 14.79 1.30
N THR A 108 6.50 14.50 0.82
CA THR A 108 5.48 15.56 0.60
C THR A 108 5.10 16.23 1.91
N ALA A 109 4.96 15.48 2.99
CA ALA A 109 4.70 16.02 4.33
C ALA A 109 5.88 16.86 4.83
N TRP A 110 7.12 16.40 4.63
CA TRP A 110 8.34 17.11 5.03
C TRP A 110 8.50 18.46 4.29
N PHE A 111 8.24 18.46 2.98
CA PHE A 111 8.33 19.69 2.16
C PHE A 111 7.07 20.55 2.24
N SER A 112 6.11 20.22 3.12
CA SER A 112 4.85 20.94 3.25
C SER A 112 4.13 21.11 1.90
N TYR A 113 4.13 20.03 1.10
CA TYR A 113 3.46 20.03 -0.18
C TYR A 113 1.96 20.17 0.05
N ASP A 114 1.46 21.38 -0.21
CA ASP A 114 0.05 21.72 -0.15
C ASP A 114 -0.37 22.30 -1.51
N GLN A 115 -1.43 21.77 -2.07
CA GLN A 115 -2.01 22.28 -3.30
C GLN A 115 -3.41 22.79 -2.99
N PRO A 116 -3.72 24.03 -3.40
CA PRO A 116 -5.07 24.52 -3.25
C PRO A 116 -6.04 23.60 -4.01
N ASP A 117 -7.20 23.37 -3.41
CA ASP A 117 -8.29 22.61 -4.05
C ASP A 117 -8.82 23.43 -5.24
N VAL A 118 -8.21 23.22 -6.39
CA VAL A 118 -8.61 23.86 -7.64
C VAL A 118 -9.51 22.89 -8.39
N ALA A 119 -10.76 23.26 -8.54
CA ALA A 119 -11.70 22.49 -9.37
C ALA A 119 -11.13 22.29 -10.77
N GLY A 120 -10.74 21.08 -11.09
CA GLY A 120 -10.18 20.75 -12.41
C GLY A 120 -9.87 19.26 -12.54
N HIS A 121 -10.22 18.71 -13.71
CA HIS A 121 -10.03 17.28 -13.98
C HIS A 121 -8.58 16.82 -13.80
N VAL A 122 -7.58 17.65 -14.09
CA VAL A 122 -6.16 17.32 -13.95
C VAL A 122 -5.79 17.10 -12.49
N HIS A 123 -6.25 17.97 -11.60
CA HIS A 123 -6.04 17.86 -10.16
C HIS A 123 -6.67 16.58 -9.58
N ASP A 124 -7.91 16.28 -9.99
CA ASP A 124 -8.61 15.06 -9.57
C ASP A 124 -7.86 13.79 -9.99
N TYR A 125 -7.35 13.77 -11.22
CA TYR A 125 -6.53 12.65 -11.70
C TYR A 125 -5.21 12.56 -10.94
N GLY A 126 -4.55 13.68 -10.65
CA GLY A 126 -3.34 13.73 -9.83
C GLY A 126 -3.56 13.08 -8.46
N THR A 127 -4.64 13.44 -7.78
CA THR A 127 -5.01 12.86 -6.49
C THR A 127 -5.23 11.35 -6.58
N LYS A 128 -5.92 10.89 -7.63
CA LYS A 128 -6.14 9.45 -7.88
C LYS A 128 -4.82 8.70 -8.11
N PHE A 129 -3.88 9.30 -8.84
CA PHE A 129 -2.55 8.71 -9.06
C PHE A 129 -1.77 8.57 -7.75
N LEU A 130 -1.81 9.57 -6.86
CA LEU A 130 -1.15 9.51 -5.55
C LEU A 130 -1.72 8.36 -4.69
N VAL A 131 -3.04 8.26 -4.61
CA VAL A 131 -3.70 7.18 -3.87
C VAL A 131 -3.41 5.82 -4.49
N ALA A 132 -3.47 5.71 -5.82
CA ALA A 132 -3.20 4.46 -6.52
C ALA A 132 -1.74 3.99 -6.35
N ALA A 133 -0.77 4.91 -6.29
CA ALA A 133 0.62 4.58 -5.96
C ALA A 133 0.74 3.89 -4.59
N GLY A 134 0.04 4.41 -3.58
CA GLY A 134 0.01 3.79 -2.26
C GLY A 134 -0.70 2.44 -2.23
N LEU A 135 -1.83 2.32 -2.91
CA LEU A 135 -2.53 1.02 -3.03
C LEU A 135 -1.67 -0.03 -3.73
N LEU A 136 -0.92 0.36 -4.76
CA LEU A 136 0.04 -0.53 -5.42
C LEU A 136 1.16 -0.95 -4.45
N ASN A 137 1.63 -0.03 -3.59
CA ASN A 137 2.62 -0.38 -2.57
C ASN A 137 2.04 -1.35 -1.52
N ILE A 138 0.76 -1.21 -1.13
CA ILE A 138 0.10 -2.21 -0.26
C ILE A 138 0.13 -3.60 -0.91
N LEU A 139 -0.19 -3.71 -2.19
CA LEU A 139 -0.12 -4.99 -2.91
C LEU A 139 1.30 -5.55 -2.91
N ALA A 140 2.31 -4.69 -3.12
CA ALA A 140 3.71 -5.07 -3.03
C ALA A 140 4.09 -5.56 -1.62
N LEU A 141 3.57 -4.94 -0.55
CA LEU A 141 3.79 -5.39 0.83
C LEU A 141 3.17 -6.76 1.11
N VAL A 142 1.97 -7.02 0.60
CA VAL A 142 1.34 -8.33 0.72
C VAL A 142 2.18 -9.40 0.01
N ASP A 143 2.67 -9.13 -1.20
CA ASP A 143 3.55 -10.03 -1.93
C ASP A 143 4.87 -10.29 -1.16
N VAL A 144 5.50 -9.24 -0.59
CA VAL A 144 6.68 -9.37 0.29
C VAL A 144 6.38 -10.27 1.49
N PHE A 145 5.23 -10.06 2.14
CA PHE A 145 4.83 -10.86 3.29
C PHE A 145 4.64 -12.34 2.92
N GLU A 146 4.00 -12.62 1.78
CA GLU A 146 3.79 -13.98 1.29
C GLU A 146 5.11 -14.69 0.98
N ILE A 147 6.06 -13.99 0.34
CA ILE A 147 7.40 -14.52 0.06
C ILE A 147 8.17 -14.73 1.38
N ALA A 148 8.17 -13.76 2.29
CA ALA A 148 8.87 -13.85 3.57
C ALA A 148 8.34 -14.99 4.46
N THR A 149 7.05 -15.29 4.38
CA THR A 149 6.40 -16.38 5.12
C THR A 149 6.43 -17.72 4.37
N ARG A 150 7.12 -17.80 3.23
CA ARG A 150 7.21 -19.00 2.37
C ARG A 150 5.85 -19.53 1.89
N LYS A 151 4.87 -18.68 1.76
CA LYS A 151 3.59 -19.00 1.15
C LYS A 151 3.64 -18.92 -0.37
N LYS A 152 4.70 -18.25 -0.89
CA LYS A 152 4.91 -18.03 -2.32
C LYS A 152 6.42 -18.01 -2.61
N ASP A 153 6.84 -18.49 -3.77
CA ASP A 153 8.22 -18.49 -4.25
C ASP A 153 8.56 -17.25 -5.12
#